data_7938f65ad99505f81befdfc712927c63
#
_entry.id   7938f65ad99505f81befdfc712927c63
#
_cell.length_a   1.000
_cell.length_b   1.000
_cell.length_c   1.000
_cell.angle_alpha   90.00
_cell.angle_beta   90.00
_cell.angle_gamma   90.00
#
_symmetry.space_group_name_H-M   'P 1'
#
loop_
_entity.id
_entity.type
_entity.pdbx_description
1 polymer ?
#
loop_
_entity_poly.entity_id
_entity_poly.type
_entity_poly.pdbx_seq_one_letter_code
_entity_poly.pdbx_strand_id
1 'polypeptide(L)'
;HGTDRALVAGIMGIPVDDERIPHSFTIAKERGLFYQIHGVNLGDEVHPNSVRLELRGESGKSVELIASSIGGGRIKVVEIDGIPVSFSGDLATLIVHNLDQPGYVAEVTSMLEKQSVNIATMQLNRSNRGGNAIMVIECDAEVPECTIRSLEALDGVLNVTYISMEA
;
A
#
# COMPACT_ATOMS: atom_id res chain seq x y z
N HIS A 1 -9.34 -22.02 -3.90
CA HIS A 1 -8.97 -21.51 -5.24
C HIS A 1 -7.51 -21.02 -5.33
N GLY A 2 -6.66 -21.25 -4.31
CA GLY A 2 -5.24 -20.87 -4.33
C GLY A 2 -4.94 -19.41 -3.96
N THR A 3 -5.94 -18.64 -3.55
CA THR A 3 -5.78 -17.24 -3.11
C THR A 3 -4.79 -17.11 -1.94
N ASP A 4 -4.85 -18.04 -1.00
CA ASP A 4 -3.94 -18.15 0.13
C ASP A 4 -2.47 -18.26 -0.30
N ARG A 5 -2.19 -19.09 -1.29
CA ARG A 5 -0.83 -19.26 -1.84
C ARG A 5 -0.38 -18.04 -2.63
N ALA A 6 -1.28 -17.44 -3.40
CA ALA A 6 -0.98 -16.24 -4.15
C ALA A 6 -0.66 -15.05 -3.22
N LEU A 7 -1.39 -14.89 -2.13
CA LEU A 7 -1.13 -13.86 -1.13
C LEU A 7 0.24 -14.04 -0.47
N VAL A 8 0.56 -15.26 -0.01
CA VAL A 8 1.87 -15.55 0.59
C VAL A 8 3.00 -15.37 -0.43
N ALA A 9 2.80 -15.77 -1.69
CA ALA A 9 3.75 -15.54 -2.77
C ALA A 9 4.00 -14.04 -3.00
N GLY A 10 2.93 -13.25 -3.08
CA GLY A 10 3.01 -11.80 -3.27
C GLY A 10 3.75 -11.08 -2.14
N ILE A 11 3.52 -11.46 -0.87
CA ILE A 11 4.26 -10.91 0.28
C ILE A 11 5.78 -11.19 0.16
N MET A 12 6.15 -12.28 -0.47
CA MET A 12 7.56 -12.63 -0.74
C MET A 12 8.14 -11.99 -2.00
N GLY A 13 7.36 -11.18 -2.74
CA GLY A 13 7.78 -10.56 -3.99
C GLY A 13 7.84 -11.54 -5.17
N ILE A 14 7.09 -12.65 -5.12
CA ILE A 14 6.99 -13.59 -6.23
C ILE A 14 5.98 -13.04 -7.24
N PRO A 15 6.34 -12.90 -8.54
CA PRO A 15 5.45 -12.40 -9.58
C PRO A 15 4.14 -13.20 -9.73
N VAL A 16 3.10 -12.56 -10.25
CA VAL A 16 1.74 -13.11 -10.32
C VAL A 16 1.58 -14.31 -11.26
N ASP A 17 2.51 -14.51 -12.19
CA ASP A 17 2.57 -15.60 -13.19
C ASP A 17 3.69 -16.63 -12.92
N ASP A 18 4.31 -16.56 -11.74
CA ASP A 18 5.45 -17.40 -11.39
C ASP A 18 5.02 -18.84 -11.05
N GLU A 19 5.70 -19.82 -11.62
CA GLU A 19 5.46 -21.26 -11.39
C GLU A 19 5.67 -21.68 -9.91
N ARG A 20 6.33 -20.86 -9.10
CA ARG A 20 6.57 -21.10 -7.67
C ARG A 20 5.36 -20.81 -6.79
N ILE A 21 4.31 -20.12 -7.27
CA ILE A 21 3.11 -19.79 -6.50
C ILE A 21 2.50 -21.02 -5.78
N PRO A 22 2.31 -22.17 -6.43
CA PRO A 22 1.80 -23.37 -5.77
C PRO A 22 2.66 -23.86 -4.59
N HIS A 23 3.94 -23.51 -4.58
CA HIS A 23 4.93 -23.89 -3.58
C HIS A 23 5.22 -22.78 -2.55
N SER A 24 4.49 -21.69 -2.58
CA SER A 24 4.73 -20.50 -1.76
C SER A 24 4.81 -20.78 -0.26
N PHE A 25 4.05 -21.72 0.27
CA PHE A 25 4.09 -22.08 1.68
C PHE A 25 5.41 -22.74 2.09
N THR A 26 5.98 -23.58 1.22
CA THR A 26 7.29 -24.19 1.44
C THR A 26 8.38 -23.12 1.40
N ILE A 27 8.33 -22.23 0.40
CA ILE A 27 9.29 -21.13 0.24
C ILE A 27 9.20 -20.16 1.42
N ALA A 28 7.98 -19.83 1.89
CA ALA A 28 7.77 -18.99 3.05
C ALA A 28 8.46 -19.56 4.30
N LYS A 29 8.29 -20.85 4.54
CA LYS A 29 8.96 -21.55 5.66
C LYS A 29 10.49 -21.50 5.54
N GLU A 30 11.03 -21.73 4.35
CA GLU A 30 12.48 -21.66 4.09
C GLU A 30 13.05 -20.27 4.27
N ARG A 31 12.27 -19.22 3.93
CA ARG A 31 12.62 -17.81 4.12
C ARG A 31 12.35 -17.27 5.52
N GLY A 32 11.79 -18.08 6.42
CA GLY A 32 11.44 -17.66 7.78
C GLY A 32 10.24 -16.70 7.85
N LEU A 33 9.39 -16.67 6.81
CA LEU A 33 8.15 -15.89 6.85
C LEU A 33 7.10 -16.62 7.68
N PHE A 34 6.67 -16.00 8.77
CA PHE A 34 5.55 -16.48 9.58
C PHE A 34 4.26 -15.85 9.07
N TYR A 35 3.23 -16.67 8.86
CA TYR A 35 1.91 -16.20 8.45
C TYR A 35 0.81 -17.04 9.09
N GLN A 36 -0.37 -16.44 9.20
CA GLN A 36 -1.61 -17.11 9.62
C GLN A 36 -2.73 -16.63 8.68
N ILE A 37 -3.61 -17.55 8.29
CA ILE A 37 -4.74 -17.25 7.41
C ILE A 37 -6.01 -17.69 8.11
N HIS A 38 -6.95 -16.75 8.27
CA HIS A 38 -8.22 -16.99 8.93
C HIS A 38 -9.37 -16.49 8.05
N GLY A 39 -10.49 -17.19 8.06
CA GLY A 39 -11.74 -16.67 7.52
C GLY A 39 -12.30 -15.61 8.48
N VAL A 40 -12.57 -14.41 7.97
CA VAL A 40 -13.13 -13.30 8.72
C VAL A 40 -14.34 -12.71 8.01
N ASN A 41 -15.26 -12.12 8.78
CA ASN A 41 -16.31 -11.27 8.23
C ASN A 41 -15.86 -9.82 8.34
N LEU A 42 -15.68 -9.15 7.20
CA LEU A 42 -15.24 -7.75 7.14
C LEU A 42 -16.42 -6.76 7.11
N GLY A 43 -17.66 -7.26 7.26
CA GLY A 43 -18.88 -6.46 7.21
C GLY A 43 -19.52 -6.38 5.82
N ASP A 44 -20.77 -5.93 5.79
CA ASP A 44 -21.59 -5.93 4.55
C ASP A 44 -21.19 -4.84 3.56
N GLU A 45 -20.48 -3.82 4.02
CA GLU A 45 -19.99 -2.70 3.19
C GLU A 45 -18.71 -3.05 2.40
N VAL A 46 -18.05 -4.16 2.76
CA VAL A 46 -16.80 -4.60 2.11
C VAL A 46 -17.12 -5.63 1.04
N HIS A 47 -16.46 -5.51 -0.12
CA HIS A 47 -16.65 -6.47 -1.22
C HIS A 47 -16.38 -7.92 -0.73
N PRO A 48 -17.21 -8.92 -1.09
CA PRO A 48 -17.06 -10.29 -0.57
C PRO A 48 -15.72 -10.96 -0.90
N ASN A 49 -15.06 -10.56 -1.98
CA ASN A 49 -13.72 -11.03 -2.35
C ASN A 49 -12.64 -10.09 -1.80
N SER A 50 -12.62 -9.89 -0.50
CA SER A 50 -11.65 -9.00 0.17
C SER A 50 -10.74 -9.76 1.11
N VAL A 51 -9.57 -9.20 1.33
CA VAL A 51 -8.61 -9.66 2.32
C VAL A 51 -8.22 -8.49 3.23
N ARG A 52 -8.05 -8.78 4.52
CA ARG A 52 -7.33 -7.94 5.46
C ARG A 52 -5.94 -8.51 5.61
N LEU A 53 -4.94 -7.69 5.39
CA LEU A 53 -3.53 -8.03 5.59
C LEU A 53 -2.98 -7.21 6.75
N GLU A 54 -2.47 -7.90 7.76
CA GLU A 54 -1.70 -7.31 8.84
C GLU A 54 -0.24 -7.73 8.67
N LEU A 55 0.60 -6.80 8.27
CA LEU A 55 2.00 -7.05 7.94
C LEU A 55 2.90 -6.44 9.01
N ARG A 56 3.92 -7.19 9.44
CA ARG A 56 4.94 -6.73 10.37
C ARG A 56 6.32 -7.05 9.82
N GLY A 57 7.11 -6.00 9.63
CA GLY A 57 8.50 -6.12 9.21
C GLY A 57 9.47 -6.32 10.38
N GLU A 58 10.66 -6.83 10.09
CA GLU A 58 11.74 -7.02 11.09
C GLU A 58 12.15 -5.70 11.75
N SER A 59 12.02 -4.57 11.06
CA SER A 59 12.29 -3.23 11.60
C SER A 59 11.27 -2.75 12.65
N GLY A 60 10.22 -3.55 12.94
CA GLY A 60 9.11 -3.17 13.82
C GLY A 60 8.03 -2.32 13.13
N LYS A 61 8.20 -1.95 11.87
CA LYS A 61 7.14 -1.31 11.08
C LYS A 61 5.99 -2.29 10.88
N SER A 62 4.76 -1.80 11.03
CA SER A 62 3.55 -2.57 10.74
C SER A 62 2.62 -1.77 9.84
N VAL A 63 1.84 -2.46 9.04
CA VAL A 63 0.76 -1.89 8.23
C VAL A 63 -0.41 -2.86 8.22
N GLU A 64 -1.61 -2.33 8.34
CA GLU A 64 -2.86 -3.05 8.10
C GLU A 64 -3.49 -2.49 6.83
N LEU A 65 -3.94 -3.35 5.93
CA LEU A 65 -4.66 -2.93 4.73
C LEU A 65 -5.81 -3.87 4.40
N ILE A 66 -6.87 -3.31 3.81
CA ILE A 66 -7.97 -4.08 3.23
C ILE A 66 -7.95 -3.85 1.72
N ALA A 67 -7.88 -4.96 0.98
CA ALA A 67 -7.92 -4.95 -0.47
C ALA A 67 -8.98 -5.92 -0.99
N SER A 68 -9.63 -5.54 -2.08
CA SER A 68 -10.69 -6.28 -2.73
C SER A 68 -10.30 -6.70 -4.13
N SER A 69 -10.56 -7.94 -4.52
CA SER A 69 -10.54 -8.34 -5.93
C SER A 69 -11.86 -7.94 -6.58
N ILE A 70 -11.81 -7.06 -7.57
CA ILE A 70 -12.97 -6.50 -8.24
C ILE A 70 -13.25 -7.14 -9.61
N GLY A 71 -12.60 -8.27 -9.90
CA GLY A 71 -12.73 -9.02 -11.14
C GLY A 71 -11.77 -8.56 -12.25
N GLY A 72 -11.61 -9.39 -13.27
CA GLY A 72 -10.74 -9.10 -14.42
C GLY A 72 -9.26 -8.94 -14.07
N GLY A 73 -8.77 -9.60 -13.02
CA GLY A 73 -7.39 -9.49 -12.56
C GLY A 73 -7.06 -8.18 -11.82
N ARG A 74 -8.07 -7.33 -11.55
CA ARG A 74 -7.88 -6.04 -10.89
C ARG A 74 -8.18 -6.11 -9.40
N ILE A 75 -7.44 -5.32 -8.65
CA ILE A 75 -7.63 -5.13 -7.21
C ILE A 75 -7.98 -3.67 -6.90
N LYS A 76 -8.50 -3.46 -5.71
CA LYS A 76 -8.74 -2.14 -5.15
C LYS A 76 -8.36 -2.17 -3.66
N VAL A 77 -7.43 -1.32 -3.25
CA VAL A 77 -7.16 -1.08 -1.83
C VAL A 77 -8.21 -0.09 -1.32
N VAL A 78 -8.89 -0.44 -0.24
CA VAL A 78 -10.03 0.33 0.28
C VAL A 78 -9.78 0.91 1.67
N GLU A 79 -8.79 0.39 2.40
CA GLU A 79 -8.43 0.88 3.73
C GLU A 79 -6.94 0.65 4.00
N ILE A 80 -6.30 1.58 4.69
CA ILE A 80 -4.95 1.45 5.25
C ILE A 80 -4.98 2.01 6.68
N ASP A 81 -4.53 1.19 7.65
CA ASP A 81 -4.45 1.55 9.07
C ASP A 81 -5.75 2.18 9.62
N GLY A 82 -6.90 1.61 9.22
CA GLY A 82 -8.24 2.08 9.61
C GLY A 82 -8.70 3.36 8.89
N ILE A 83 -7.92 3.88 7.93
CA ILE A 83 -8.28 5.07 7.15
C ILE A 83 -8.77 4.65 5.77
N PRO A 84 -9.98 5.05 5.34
CA PRO A 84 -10.49 4.74 4.01
C PRO A 84 -9.63 5.36 2.91
N VAL A 85 -9.30 4.56 1.89
CA VAL A 85 -8.56 4.96 0.69
C VAL A 85 -9.18 4.31 -0.55
N SER A 86 -8.72 4.68 -1.74
CA SER A 86 -9.23 4.08 -2.98
C SER A 86 -8.19 4.18 -4.10
N PHE A 87 -7.43 3.10 -4.34
CA PHE A 87 -6.48 3.02 -5.46
C PHE A 87 -6.29 1.57 -5.90
N SER A 88 -5.79 1.36 -7.13
CA SER A 88 -5.61 0.03 -7.72
C SER A 88 -4.17 -0.49 -7.65
N GLY A 89 -3.19 0.39 -7.60
CA GLY A 89 -1.78 0.04 -7.76
C GLY A 89 -1.34 -0.16 -9.22
N ASP A 90 -2.19 0.22 -10.19
CA ASP A 90 -1.85 0.15 -11.63
C ASP A 90 -0.90 1.29 -12.06
N LEU A 91 -0.76 2.33 -11.24
CA LEU A 91 0.14 3.46 -11.43
C LEU A 91 1.17 3.52 -10.31
N ALA A 92 2.28 4.22 -10.57
CA ALA A 92 3.23 4.55 -9.52
C ALA A 92 2.49 5.28 -8.38
N THR A 93 2.44 4.67 -7.21
CA THR A 93 1.60 5.14 -6.11
C THR A 93 2.44 5.49 -4.88
N LEU A 94 2.35 6.74 -4.47
CA LEU A 94 2.98 7.25 -3.27
C LEU A 94 1.92 7.35 -2.15
N ILE A 95 2.21 6.72 -1.02
CA ILE A 95 1.35 6.72 0.16
C ILE A 95 2.10 7.40 1.29
N VAL A 96 1.66 8.59 1.68
CA VAL A 96 2.29 9.41 2.72
C VAL A 96 1.40 9.43 3.95
N HIS A 97 1.89 8.84 5.03
CA HIS A 97 1.28 8.95 6.36
C HIS A 97 1.87 10.15 7.06
N ASN A 98 1.03 11.10 7.46
CA ASN A 98 1.46 12.32 8.11
C ASN A 98 0.48 12.76 9.23
N LEU A 99 0.92 13.67 10.05
CA LEU A 99 0.02 14.38 10.97
C LEU A 99 -0.91 15.30 10.19
N ASP A 100 -2.18 15.39 10.60
CA ASP A 100 -3.17 16.29 9.97
C ASP A 100 -2.90 17.75 10.34
N GLN A 101 -1.97 18.37 9.63
CA GLN A 101 -1.55 19.76 9.81
C GLN A 101 -1.49 20.49 8.46
N PRO A 102 -1.66 21.83 8.45
CA PRO A 102 -1.50 22.62 7.23
C PRO A 102 -0.10 22.53 6.66
N GLY A 103 0.02 22.52 5.31
CA GLY A 103 1.28 22.63 4.60
C GLY A 103 1.73 21.34 3.90
N TYR A 104 1.45 20.15 4.45
CA TYR A 104 1.94 18.89 3.88
C TYR A 104 1.54 18.66 2.42
N VAL A 105 0.31 18.97 2.05
CA VAL A 105 -0.12 18.84 0.64
C VAL A 105 0.76 19.71 -0.26
N ALA A 106 1.01 20.95 0.12
CA ALA A 106 1.84 21.88 -0.66
C ALA A 106 3.29 21.39 -0.76
N GLU A 107 3.87 20.90 0.34
CA GLU A 107 5.25 20.41 0.36
C GLU A 107 5.39 19.16 -0.52
N VAL A 108 4.51 18.18 -0.38
CA VAL A 108 4.53 16.92 -1.14
C VAL A 108 4.34 17.22 -2.63
N THR A 109 3.35 18.00 -3.01
CA THR A 109 3.09 18.34 -4.42
C THR A 109 4.22 19.17 -5.04
N SER A 110 4.83 20.08 -4.28
CA SER A 110 5.99 20.86 -4.74
C SER A 110 7.23 19.97 -4.95
N MET A 111 7.44 18.95 -4.15
CA MET A 111 8.53 17.99 -4.36
C MET A 111 8.33 17.18 -5.65
N LEU A 112 7.11 16.75 -5.94
CA LEU A 112 6.79 16.04 -7.18
C LEU A 112 6.92 16.94 -8.40
N GLU A 113 6.45 18.19 -8.30
CA GLU A 113 6.58 19.19 -9.38
C GLU A 113 8.05 19.44 -9.74
N LYS A 114 8.94 19.60 -8.77
CA LYS A 114 10.39 19.78 -8.99
C LYS A 114 11.05 18.63 -9.74
N GLN A 115 10.48 17.44 -9.66
CA GLN A 115 10.92 16.25 -10.40
C GLN A 115 10.15 16.04 -11.70
N SER A 116 9.29 16.97 -12.09
CA SER A 116 8.43 16.87 -13.27
C SER A 116 7.52 15.62 -13.25
N VAL A 117 7.16 15.14 -12.05
CA VAL A 117 6.23 14.03 -11.87
C VAL A 117 4.80 14.57 -11.85
N ASN A 118 4.00 14.16 -12.83
CA ASN A 118 2.60 14.54 -12.92
C ASN A 118 1.73 13.64 -12.03
N ILE A 119 0.74 14.25 -11.38
CA ILE A 119 -0.22 13.58 -10.51
C ILE A 119 -1.45 13.22 -11.32
N ALA A 120 -1.77 11.92 -11.42
CA ALA A 120 -2.97 11.42 -12.06
C ALA A 120 -4.19 11.51 -11.12
N THR A 121 -4.03 11.03 -9.88
CA THR A 121 -5.04 11.16 -8.83
C THR A 121 -4.38 11.50 -7.50
N MET A 122 -5.14 12.16 -6.63
CA MET A 122 -4.70 12.46 -5.28
C MET A 122 -5.89 12.37 -4.32
N GLN A 123 -5.70 11.68 -3.22
CA GLN A 123 -6.66 11.56 -2.14
C GLN A 123 -5.98 11.93 -0.82
N LEU A 124 -6.68 12.68 0.02
CA LEU A 124 -6.27 12.99 1.38
C LEU A 124 -7.39 12.59 2.32
N ASN A 125 -7.13 11.60 3.13
CA ASN A 125 -8.07 11.11 4.13
C ASN A 125 -7.42 11.18 5.52
N ARG A 126 -8.24 11.38 6.55
CA ARG A 126 -7.78 11.49 7.93
C ARG A 126 -8.66 10.70 8.87
N SER A 127 -8.08 10.22 9.96
CA SER A 127 -8.83 9.55 11.03
C SER A 127 -9.75 10.53 11.76
N ASN A 128 -9.19 11.69 12.14
CA ASN A 128 -9.87 12.79 12.82
C ASN A 128 -9.06 14.08 12.67
N ARG A 129 -9.67 15.21 12.97
CA ARG A 129 -9.00 16.53 12.91
C ARG A 129 -7.80 16.57 13.86
N GLY A 130 -6.63 16.90 13.31
CA GLY A 130 -5.36 16.96 14.05
C GLY A 130 -4.75 15.60 14.39
N GLY A 131 -5.35 14.50 13.91
CA GLY A 131 -4.84 13.14 14.08
C GLY A 131 -3.93 12.71 12.93
N ASN A 132 -4.01 11.43 12.57
CA ASN A 132 -3.27 10.88 11.44
C ASN A 132 -4.01 11.12 10.13
N ALA A 133 -3.27 11.41 9.07
CA ALA A 133 -3.76 11.52 7.72
C ALA A 133 -2.97 10.63 6.76
N ILE A 134 -3.60 10.23 5.68
CA ILE A 134 -2.98 9.50 4.58
C ILE A 134 -3.25 10.25 3.28
N MET A 135 -2.17 10.60 2.57
CA MET A 135 -2.23 11.01 1.18
C MET A 135 -1.90 9.82 0.30
N VAL A 136 -2.80 9.48 -0.63
CA VAL A 136 -2.55 8.52 -1.70
C VAL A 136 -2.45 9.30 -3.00
N ILE A 137 -1.30 9.22 -3.66
CA ILE A 137 -0.98 9.97 -4.86
C ILE A 137 -0.56 8.97 -5.94
N GLU A 138 -1.39 8.84 -6.98
CA GLU A 138 -1.06 8.05 -8.16
C GLU A 138 -0.41 8.96 -9.20
N CYS A 139 0.76 8.58 -9.69
CA CYS A 139 1.60 9.36 -10.58
C CYS A 139 1.71 8.73 -11.96
N ASP A 140 1.83 9.57 -13.01
CA ASP A 140 1.99 9.11 -14.41
C ASP A 140 3.39 8.57 -14.70
N ALA A 141 4.34 8.80 -13.79
CA ALA A 141 5.73 8.35 -13.92
C ALA A 141 6.28 7.90 -12.56
N GLU A 142 7.39 7.15 -12.60
CA GLU A 142 8.10 6.72 -11.40
C GLU A 142 8.56 7.93 -10.57
N VAL A 143 8.42 7.81 -9.25
CA VAL A 143 8.90 8.83 -8.30
C VAL A 143 10.36 8.54 -7.95
N PRO A 144 11.29 9.48 -8.16
CA PRO A 144 12.69 9.26 -7.82
C PRO A 144 12.91 8.93 -6.35
N GLU A 145 13.80 8.00 -6.06
CA GLU A 145 14.10 7.56 -4.69
C GLU A 145 14.57 8.72 -3.79
N CYS A 146 15.29 9.69 -4.35
CA CYS A 146 15.71 10.88 -3.60
C CYS A 146 14.51 11.71 -3.13
N THR A 147 13.43 11.75 -3.89
CA THR A 147 12.18 12.43 -3.52
C THR A 147 11.48 11.67 -2.39
N ILE A 148 11.41 10.35 -2.48
CA ILE A 148 10.82 9.50 -1.43
C ILE A 148 11.57 9.71 -0.11
N ARG A 149 12.89 9.67 -0.11
CA ARG A 149 13.73 9.93 1.06
C ARG A 149 13.54 11.36 1.62
N SER A 150 13.38 12.33 0.75
CA SER A 150 13.12 13.72 1.16
C SER A 150 11.75 13.87 1.84
N LEU A 151 10.74 13.16 1.34
CA LEU A 151 9.42 13.10 1.96
C LEU A 151 9.47 12.41 3.34
N GLU A 152 10.21 11.31 3.47
CA GLU A 152 10.41 10.61 4.75
C GLU A 152 11.11 11.49 5.80
N ALA A 153 11.94 12.43 5.36
CA ALA A 153 12.67 13.35 6.23
C ALA A 153 11.85 14.58 6.68
N LEU A 154 10.65 14.80 6.13
CA LEU A 154 9.80 15.90 6.56
C LEU A 154 9.31 15.70 7.98
N ASP A 155 9.41 16.75 8.79
CA ASP A 155 8.86 16.74 10.14
C ASP A 155 7.35 16.51 10.09
N GLY A 156 6.84 15.55 10.89
CA GLY A 156 5.44 15.16 10.91
C GLY A 156 5.00 14.18 9.80
N VAL A 157 5.88 13.77 8.90
CA VAL A 157 5.69 12.58 8.08
C VAL A 157 6.06 11.35 8.92
N LEU A 158 5.11 10.43 9.07
CA LEU A 158 5.25 9.26 9.92
C LEU A 158 5.81 8.06 9.15
N ASN A 159 5.39 7.92 7.91
CA ASN A 159 5.84 6.86 7.00
C ASN A 159 5.56 7.23 5.56
N VAL A 160 6.39 6.75 4.65
CA VAL A 160 6.18 6.82 3.21
C VAL A 160 6.27 5.41 2.64
N THR A 161 5.26 5.01 1.89
CA THR A 161 5.26 3.76 1.13
C THR A 161 5.16 4.09 -0.35
N TYR A 162 5.99 3.46 -1.15
CA TYR A 162 5.99 3.64 -2.59
C TYR A 162 5.77 2.31 -3.29
N ILE A 163 4.84 2.30 -4.24
CA ILE A 163 4.53 1.18 -5.11
C ILE A 163 4.96 1.57 -6.52
N SER A 164 6.01 0.92 -7.02
CA SER A 164 6.52 1.12 -8.37
C SER A 164 5.65 0.41 -9.41
N MET A 165 5.58 0.95 -10.63
CA MET A 165 4.96 0.28 -11.78
C MET A 165 5.82 -0.88 -12.30
N GLU A 166 7.12 -0.87 -12.04
CA GLU A 166 8.11 -1.87 -12.52
C GLU A 166 8.28 -3.06 -11.55
N ALA A 167 7.38 -3.21 -10.59
CA ALA A 167 7.46 -4.27 -9.58
C ALA A 167 7.01 -5.64 -10.12
#